data_f388ea72fafacfbb27ba8d57d0f44c3e
#
_entry.id   f388ea72fafacfbb27ba8d57d0f44c3e
#
_cell.length_a   1.000
_cell.length_b   1.000
_cell.length_c   1.000
_cell.angle_alpha   90.00
_cell.angle_beta   90.00
_cell.angle_gamma   90.00
#
_symmetry.space_group_name_H-M   'P 1'
#
loop_
_entity.id
_entity.type
_entity.pdbx_description
1 polymer ?
#
loop_
_entity_poly.entity_id
_entity_poly.type
_entity_poly.pdbx_seq_one_letter_code
_entity_poly.pdbx_strand_id
1 'polypeptide(L)'
;MSDQAQTSMNQYLTFTLAGEQYAVEVGKVKEVLEYTSVTKVPRTLEFMRGVINLRGSVVPVIDLRLKFDLGETEKTIDTSIIVMEVEISGETVVLGTLADSVQEVIGMDSSQIEPAPSIGTSIKTDFIQGIGKQEDQFIMILDIDAVFSEAEISVVAEHAEPAR
;
A
#
# COMPACT_ATOMS: atom_id res chain seq x y z
N MET A 1 26.78 -13.00 -16.98
CA MET A 1 26.06 -13.89 -16.08
C MET A 1 24.59 -13.55 -16.06
N SER A 2 23.79 -14.56 -16.22
CA SER A 2 22.35 -14.37 -16.25
C SER A 2 21.78 -13.87 -14.93
N ASP A 3 22.52 -14.06 -13.85
CA ASP A 3 22.05 -13.66 -12.52
C ASP A 3 21.79 -12.17 -12.42
N GLN A 4 22.56 -11.38 -13.14
CA GLN A 4 22.39 -9.93 -13.08
C GLN A 4 21.08 -9.48 -13.71
N ALA A 5 20.69 -10.12 -14.79
CA ALA A 5 19.42 -9.81 -15.41
C ALA A 5 18.27 -10.18 -14.48
N GLN A 6 18.43 -11.27 -13.74
CA GLN A 6 17.38 -11.71 -12.81
C GLN A 6 17.25 -10.77 -11.61
N THR A 7 18.39 -10.23 -11.13
CA THR A 7 18.34 -9.37 -9.97
C THR A 7 17.73 -8.01 -10.25
N SER A 8 17.63 -7.62 -11.52
CA SER A 8 17.03 -6.32 -11.86
C SER A 8 15.51 -6.41 -12.01
N MET A 9 14.95 -7.62 -12.03
CA MET A 9 13.51 -7.82 -12.20
C MET A 9 12.86 -8.04 -10.84
N ASN A 10 11.93 -7.15 -10.51
CA ASN A 10 11.15 -7.25 -9.29
C ASN A 10 9.69 -7.47 -9.62
N GLN A 11 8.97 -8.05 -8.69
CA GLN A 11 7.54 -8.30 -8.86
C GLN A 11 6.73 -7.34 -8.00
N TYR A 12 5.64 -6.87 -8.56
CA TYR A 12 4.78 -5.88 -7.94
C TYR A 12 3.33 -6.30 -8.05
N LEU A 13 2.58 -6.06 -6.97
CA LEU A 13 1.14 -6.23 -7.00
C LEU A 13 0.52 -4.91 -7.44
N THR A 14 -0.30 -4.94 -8.49
CA THR A 14 -0.95 -3.72 -8.99
C THR A 14 -2.37 -3.62 -8.47
N PHE A 15 -2.79 -2.40 -8.18
CA PHE A 15 -4.12 -2.11 -7.69
C PHE A 15 -4.51 -0.69 -8.09
N THR A 16 -5.78 -0.36 -7.95
CA THR A 16 -6.26 0.97 -8.32
C THR A 16 -6.71 1.76 -7.10
N LEU A 17 -6.45 3.05 -7.16
CA LEU A 17 -6.97 4.03 -6.20
C LEU A 17 -7.46 5.22 -7.02
N ALA A 18 -8.75 5.53 -6.90
CA ALA A 18 -9.36 6.69 -7.60
C ALA A 18 -9.08 6.68 -9.10
N GLY A 19 -9.11 5.51 -9.71
CA GLY A 19 -8.94 5.37 -11.16
C GLY A 19 -7.52 5.30 -11.64
N GLU A 20 -6.54 5.47 -10.76
CA GLU A 20 -5.13 5.42 -11.13
C GLU A 20 -4.48 4.13 -10.68
N GLN A 21 -3.47 3.68 -11.41
CA GLN A 21 -2.78 2.44 -11.07
C GLN A 21 -1.61 2.68 -10.15
N TYR A 22 -1.55 1.84 -9.12
CA TYR A 22 -0.48 1.84 -8.14
C TYR A 22 0.07 0.44 -8.01
N ALA A 23 1.24 0.33 -7.44
CA ALA A 23 1.85 -0.98 -7.19
C ALA A 23 2.70 -0.95 -5.94
N VAL A 24 2.82 -2.11 -5.31
CA VAL A 24 3.74 -2.30 -4.18
C VAL A 24 4.53 -3.57 -4.44
N GLU A 25 5.74 -3.63 -3.90
CA GLU A 25 6.54 -4.84 -4.04
C GLU A 25 5.83 -6.03 -3.39
N VAL A 26 5.83 -7.15 -4.09
CA VAL A 26 5.16 -8.35 -3.61
C VAL A 26 5.71 -8.79 -2.25
N GLY A 27 6.99 -8.54 -2.00
CA GLY A 27 7.58 -8.91 -0.72
C GLY A 27 6.97 -8.22 0.49
N LYS A 28 6.26 -7.12 0.28
CA LYS A 28 5.57 -6.43 1.37
C LYS A 28 4.16 -6.93 1.58
N VAL A 29 3.62 -7.70 0.67
CA VAL A 29 2.23 -8.16 0.72
C VAL A 29 2.16 -9.52 1.40
N LYS A 30 1.31 -9.62 2.42
CA LYS A 30 1.06 -10.90 3.07
C LYS A 30 -0.08 -11.63 2.40
N GLU A 31 -1.18 -10.93 2.12
CA GLU A 31 -2.31 -11.54 1.44
C GLU A 31 -3.27 -10.45 0.98
N VAL A 32 -4.17 -10.83 0.10
CA VAL A 32 -5.22 -9.95 -0.40
C VAL A 32 -6.56 -10.57 0.01
N LEU A 33 -7.41 -9.74 0.59
CA LEU A 33 -8.72 -10.18 1.07
C LEU A 33 -9.82 -9.42 0.35
N GLU A 34 -10.98 -10.07 0.20
CA GLU A 34 -12.17 -9.32 -0.18
C GLU A 34 -12.55 -8.41 0.98
N TYR A 35 -13.25 -7.32 0.66
CA TYR A 35 -13.68 -6.40 1.70
C TYR A 35 -14.53 -7.14 2.74
N THR A 36 -14.20 -6.92 3.98
CA THR A 36 -14.96 -7.47 5.09
C THR A 36 -15.32 -6.32 6.03
N SER A 37 -16.18 -6.61 7.01
CA SER A 37 -16.60 -5.58 7.95
C SER A 37 -15.42 -5.02 8.72
N VAL A 38 -15.30 -3.71 8.71
CA VAL A 38 -14.26 -3.00 9.44
C VAL A 38 -14.90 -2.36 10.67
N THR A 39 -14.36 -2.68 11.84
CA THR A 39 -14.85 -2.11 13.08
C THR A 39 -14.19 -0.78 13.35
N LYS A 40 -14.99 0.27 13.46
CA LYS A 40 -14.44 1.61 13.69
C LYS A 40 -13.80 1.71 15.05
N VAL A 41 -12.70 2.43 15.10
CA VAL A 41 -11.99 2.72 16.34
C VAL A 41 -12.06 4.22 16.57
N PRO A 42 -12.54 4.68 17.73
CA PRO A 42 -12.61 6.12 17.99
C PRO A 42 -11.22 6.72 18.23
N ARG A 43 -11.13 8.03 17.98
CA ARG A 43 -9.94 8.82 18.29
C ARG A 43 -8.68 8.30 17.62
N THR A 44 -8.78 8.06 16.33
CA THR A 44 -7.63 7.63 15.56
C THR A 44 -7.45 8.56 14.37
N LEU A 45 -6.49 8.25 13.52
CA LEU A 45 -6.18 9.07 12.35
C LEU A 45 -7.34 9.01 11.35
N GLU A 46 -7.51 10.10 10.61
CA GLU A 46 -8.61 10.21 9.65
C GLU A 46 -8.58 9.09 8.62
N PHE A 47 -7.38 8.71 8.17
CA PHE A 47 -7.27 7.67 7.14
C PHE A 47 -7.35 6.26 7.71
N MET A 48 -7.44 6.10 9.01
CA MET A 48 -7.63 4.78 9.59
C MET A 48 -9.11 4.48 9.69
N ARG A 49 -9.56 3.49 8.91
CA ARG A 49 -10.97 3.12 8.85
C ARG A 49 -11.40 2.30 10.06
N GLY A 50 -10.48 1.60 10.67
CA GLY A 50 -10.80 0.77 11.82
C GLY A 50 -9.91 -0.45 11.85
N VAL A 51 -10.45 -1.54 12.35
CA VAL A 51 -9.70 -2.79 12.46
C VAL A 51 -10.55 -3.95 11.94
N ILE A 52 -9.87 -5.00 11.51
CA ILE A 52 -10.52 -6.26 11.15
C ILE A 52 -9.95 -7.37 11.99
N ASN A 53 -10.72 -8.45 12.08
CA ASN A 53 -10.25 -9.68 12.71
C ASN A 53 -9.74 -10.60 11.61
N LEU A 54 -8.44 -10.85 11.62
CA LEU A 54 -7.83 -11.74 10.66
C LEU A 54 -7.30 -12.95 11.40
N ARG A 55 -8.07 -14.03 11.36
CA ARG A 55 -7.72 -15.29 12.04
C ARG A 55 -7.38 -15.09 13.51
N GLY A 56 -8.17 -14.25 14.17
CA GLY A 56 -7.97 -13.97 15.59
C GLY A 56 -7.04 -12.82 15.91
N SER A 57 -6.38 -12.27 14.91
CA SER A 57 -5.49 -11.12 15.09
C SER A 57 -6.19 -9.83 14.70
N VAL A 58 -5.91 -8.79 15.44
CA VAL A 58 -6.45 -7.45 15.15
C VAL A 58 -5.52 -6.76 14.17
N VAL A 59 -6.07 -6.40 13.01
CA VAL A 59 -5.29 -5.76 11.96
C VAL A 59 -5.91 -4.40 11.63
N PRO A 60 -5.15 -3.31 11.78
CA PRO A 60 -5.64 -1.98 11.41
C PRO A 60 -5.85 -1.88 9.91
N VAL A 61 -6.89 -1.16 9.50
CA VAL A 61 -7.20 -0.96 8.08
C VAL A 61 -7.09 0.52 7.75
N ILE A 62 -6.26 0.81 6.77
CA ILE A 62 -5.93 2.15 6.33
C ILE A 62 -6.59 2.42 4.99
N ASP A 63 -7.12 3.62 4.84
CA ASP A 63 -7.65 4.08 3.56
C ASP A 63 -6.60 4.93 2.87
N LEU A 64 -5.90 4.34 1.91
CA LEU A 64 -4.84 5.07 1.20
C LEU A 64 -5.37 6.26 0.43
N ARG A 65 -6.61 6.20 -0.06
CA ARG A 65 -7.19 7.35 -0.75
C ARG A 65 -7.27 8.55 0.17
N LEU A 66 -7.69 8.33 1.42
CA LEU A 66 -7.70 9.42 2.39
C LEU A 66 -6.31 9.92 2.72
N LYS A 67 -5.37 8.99 2.84
CA LYS A 67 -3.98 9.36 3.12
C LYS A 67 -3.40 10.24 2.01
N PHE A 68 -3.78 9.95 0.76
CA PHE A 68 -3.27 10.67 -0.41
C PHE A 68 -4.17 11.82 -0.84
N ASP A 69 -5.20 12.13 -0.05
CA ASP A 69 -6.13 13.21 -0.34
C ASP A 69 -6.90 12.99 -1.65
N LEU A 70 -7.31 11.75 -1.87
CA LEU A 70 -8.06 11.35 -3.05
C LEU A 70 -9.52 11.03 -2.74
N GLY A 71 -9.99 11.42 -1.56
CA GLY A 71 -11.34 11.12 -1.13
C GLY A 71 -11.43 9.77 -0.44
N GLU A 72 -12.58 9.49 0.13
CA GLU A 72 -12.79 8.25 0.86
C GLU A 72 -13.05 7.10 -0.09
N THR A 73 -12.51 5.93 0.23
CA THR A 73 -12.77 4.71 -0.54
C THR A 73 -14.21 4.28 -0.32
N GLU A 74 -14.94 4.09 -1.41
CA GLU A 74 -16.31 3.60 -1.35
C GLU A 74 -16.31 2.09 -1.54
N LYS A 75 -17.12 1.42 -0.73
CA LYS A 75 -17.21 -0.03 -0.83
C LYS A 75 -17.96 -0.43 -2.09
N THR A 76 -17.30 -1.23 -2.91
CA THR A 76 -17.92 -1.83 -4.09
C THR A 76 -17.59 -3.33 -4.08
N ILE A 77 -18.12 -4.05 -5.05
CA ILE A 77 -17.83 -5.49 -5.15
C ILE A 77 -16.34 -5.75 -5.40
N ASP A 78 -15.65 -4.77 -5.96
CA ASP A 78 -14.23 -4.93 -6.28
C ASP A 78 -13.30 -4.47 -5.17
N THR A 79 -13.81 -3.82 -4.14
CA THR A 79 -13.00 -3.30 -3.05
C THR A 79 -12.31 -4.44 -2.33
N SER A 80 -11.00 -4.28 -2.14
CA SER A 80 -10.17 -5.31 -1.52
C SER A 80 -9.35 -4.72 -0.38
N ILE A 81 -8.87 -5.59 0.49
CA ILE A 81 -7.95 -5.22 1.56
C ILE A 81 -6.63 -5.92 1.28
N ILE A 82 -5.59 -5.14 1.11
CA ILE A 82 -4.25 -5.68 0.90
C ILE A 82 -3.54 -5.67 2.24
N VAL A 83 -3.28 -6.86 2.78
CA VAL A 83 -2.59 -6.98 4.07
C VAL A 83 -1.09 -6.92 3.81
N MET A 84 -0.43 -5.97 4.44
CA MET A 84 0.99 -5.69 4.20
C MET A 84 1.78 -5.63 5.48
N GLU A 85 3.09 -5.78 5.35
CA GLU A 85 4.03 -5.57 6.44
C GLU A 85 4.81 -4.30 6.17
N VAL A 86 4.79 -3.40 7.14
CA VAL A 86 5.48 -2.12 7.04
C VAL A 86 6.54 -2.08 8.13
N GLU A 87 7.74 -1.65 7.75
CA GLU A 87 8.84 -1.55 8.71
C GLU A 87 9.15 -0.10 9.00
N ILE A 88 9.13 0.25 10.28
CA ILE A 88 9.47 1.59 10.73
C ILE A 88 10.29 1.46 12.00
N SER A 89 11.46 2.10 11.99
CA SER A 89 12.35 2.13 13.17
C SER A 89 12.67 0.75 13.70
N GLY A 90 12.84 -0.20 12.79
CA GLY A 90 13.22 -1.56 13.18
C GLY A 90 12.05 -2.43 13.62
N GLU A 91 10.85 -1.89 13.62
CA GLU A 91 9.66 -2.66 13.98
C GLU A 91 8.83 -2.98 12.75
N THR A 92 8.23 -4.16 12.76
CA THR A 92 7.34 -4.60 11.69
C THR A 92 5.90 -4.50 12.16
N VAL A 93 5.09 -3.78 11.41
CA VAL A 93 3.67 -3.62 11.70
C VAL A 93 2.87 -4.22 10.55
N VAL A 94 1.89 -5.06 10.88
CA VAL A 94 0.98 -5.62 9.89
C VAL A 94 -0.24 -4.73 9.83
N LEU A 95 -0.60 -4.29 8.63
CA LEU A 95 -1.78 -3.48 8.44
C LEU A 95 -2.44 -3.82 7.11
N GLY A 96 -3.72 -3.49 7.00
CA GLY A 96 -4.45 -3.66 5.76
C GLY A 96 -4.66 -2.32 5.10
N THR A 97 -4.59 -2.28 3.79
CA THR A 97 -4.87 -1.07 3.04
C THR A 97 -6.03 -1.34 2.09
N LEU A 98 -6.96 -0.38 2.00
CA LEU A 98 -8.08 -0.51 1.08
C LEU A 98 -7.61 -0.16 -0.32
N ALA A 99 -8.09 -0.94 -1.29
CA ALA A 99 -7.88 -0.65 -2.71
C ALA A 99 -9.22 -0.72 -3.40
N ASP A 100 -9.41 0.12 -4.41
CA ASP A 100 -10.66 0.09 -5.18
C ASP A 100 -10.78 -1.22 -5.95
N SER A 101 -9.67 -1.73 -6.43
CA SER A 101 -9.60 -3.07 -7.01
C SER A 101 -8.15 -3.51 -7.03
N VAL A 102 -7.95 -4.81 -6.94
CA VAL A 102 -6.62 -5.42 -7.07
C VAL A 102 -6.57 -6.12 -8.42
N GLN A 103 -5.49 -5.95 -9.14
CA GLN A 103 -5.41 -6.46 -10.51
C GLN A 103 -4.52 -7.68 -10.62
N GLU A 104 -3.22 -7.49 -10.71
CA GLU A 104 -2.34 -8.63 -10.98
C GLU A 104 -0.94 -8.37 -10.46
N VAL A 105 -0.16 -9.42 -10.44
CA VAL A 105 1.27 -9.29 -10.14
C VAL A 105 2.02 -9.18 -11.46
N ILE A 106 2.84 -8.14 -11.57
CA ILE A 106 3.63 -7.93 -12.78
C ILE A 106 5.11 -7.83 -12.42
N GLY A 107 5.95 -8.17 -13.39
CA GLY A 107 7.38 -7.99 -13.24
C GLY A 107 7.83 -6.75 -13.99
N MET A 108 8.71 -5.97 -13.36
CA MET A 108 9.30 -4.81 -14.00
C MET A 108 10.78 -4.77 -13.64
N ASP A 109 11.64 -4.47 -14.63
CA ASP A 109 13.02 -4.27 -14.31
C ASP A 109 13.31 -2.78 -14.13
N SER A 110 14.50 -2.45 -13.67
CA SER A 110 14.83 -1.08 -13.33
C SER A 110 14.76 -0.14 -14.54
N SER A 111 14.89 -0.67 -15.75
CA SER A 111 14.83 0.18 -16.95
C SER A 111 13.39 0.66 -17.23
N GLN A 112 12.41 0.00 -16.66
CA GLN A 112 11.00 0.37 -16.85
C GLN A 112 10.53 1.34 -15.78
N ILE A 113 11.37 1.65 -14.80
CA ILE A 113 10.98 2.47 -13.67
C ILE A 113 11.76 3.78 -13.70
N GLU A 114 11.04 4.89 -13.69
CA GLU A 114 11.65 6.21 -13.66
C GLU A 114 11.42 6.86 -12.30
N PRO A 115 12.30 7.79 -11.90
CA PRO A 115 12.06 8.51 -10.65
C PRO A 115 10.77 9.31 -10.71
N ALA A 116 10.14 9.49 -9.56
CA ALA A 116 8.92 10.26 -9.49
C ALA A 116 9.22 11.72 -9.85
N PRO A 117 8.36 12.35 -10.69
CA PRO A 117 8.54 13.76 -10.99
C PRO A 117 8.22 14.60 -9.75
N SER A 118 9.04 15.61 -9.52
CA SER A 118 8.85 16.49 -8.37
C SER A 118 8.17 17.80 -8.76
N ILE A 119 7.92 17.99 -10.03
CA ILE A 119 7.46 19.28 -10.53
C ILE A 119 5.94 19.30 -10.65
N GLY A 120 5.32 20.34 -10.08
CA GLY A 120 3.93 20.61 -10.30
C GLY A 120 2.94 19.74 -9.57
N THR A 121 3.40 18.94 -8.63
CA THR A 121 2.48 18.11 -7.85
C THR A 121 2.32 18.70 -6.46
N SER A 122 1.10 18.73 -5.99
CA SER A 122 0.83 19.10 -4.59
C SER A 122 0.96 17.88 -3.68
N ILE A 123 1.19 16.72 -4.25
CA ILE A 123 1.32 15.48 -3.51
C ILE A 123 2.78 15.28 -3.16
N LYS A 124 3.02 14.93 -1.90
CA LYS A 124 4.37 14.60 -1.49
C LYS A 124 4.80 13.34 -2.21
N THR A 125 5.96 13.38 -2.83
CA THR A 125 6.46 12.25 -3.60
C THR A 125 7.39 11.35 -2.80
N ASP A 126 7.54 11.63 -1.51
CA ASP A 126 8.46 10.84 -0.66
C ASP A 126 8.08 9.38 -0.61
N PHE A 127 6.79 9.07 -0.73
CA PHE A 127 6.31 7.70 -0.68
C PHE A 127 6.18 7.04 -2.05
N ILE A 128 6.53 7.74 -3.11
CA ILE A 128 6.53 7.15 -4.45
C ILE A 128 7.95 6.73 -4.78
N GLN A 129 8.17 5.43 -4.86
CA GLN A 129 9.47 4.87 -5.17
C GLN A 129 9.89 5.17 -6.61
N GLY A 130 8.91 5.19 -7.50
CA GLY A 130 9.16 5.48 -8.90
C GLY A 130 7.88 5.32 -9.69
N ILE A 131 7.98 5.58 -10.99
CA ILE A 131 6.84 5.41 -11.90
C ILE A 131 7.22 4.36 -12.91
N GLY A 132 6.48 3.26 -12.92
CA GLY A 132 6.68 2.19 -13.87
C GLY A 132 5.94 2.49 -15.15
N LYS A 133 6.57 2.11 -16.26
CA LYS A 133 5.94 2.23 -17.57
C LYS A 133 5.59 0.83 -18.05
N GLN A 134 4.34 0.64 -18.39
CA GLN A 134 3.90 -0.63 -18.95
C GLN A 134 2.93 -0.33 -20.08
N GLU A 135 3.38 -0.61 -21.31
CA GLU A 135 2.62 -0.27 -22.50
C GLU A 135 2.33 1.21 -22.49
N ASP A 136 1.08 1.62 -22.55
CA ASP A 136 0.71 3.03 -22.57
C ASP A 136 0.32 3.56 -21.21
N GLN A 137 0.55 2.78 -20.16
CA GLN A 137 0.11 3.13 -18.81
C GLN A 137 1.27 3.42 -17.88
N PHE A 138 1.02 4.34 -16.96
CA PHE A 138 1.97 4.61 -15.89
C PHE A 138 1.43 4.00 -14.59
N ILE A 139 2.34 3.40 -13.84
CA ILE A 139 1.99 2.77 -12.57
C ILE A 139 2.86 3.42 -11.50
N MET A 140 2.22 3.99 -10.48
CA MET A 140 2.95 4.61 -9.39
C MET A 140 3.35 3.54 -8.39
N ILE A 141 4.67 3.35 -8.23
CA ILE A 141 5.19 2.34 -7.32
C ILE A 141 5.38 2.98 -5.95
N LEU A 142 4.70 2.44 -4.96
CA LEU A 142 4.74 2.98 -3.61
C LEU A 142 5.84 2.34 -2.79
N ASP A 143 6.52 3.18 -2.00
CA ASP A 143 7.39 2.72 -0.94
C ASP A 143 6.52 2.69 0.31
N ILE A 144 5.96 1.54 0.61
CA ILE A 144 4.98 1.45 1.67
C ILE A 144 5.57 1.82 3.03
N ASP A 145 6.86 1.62 3.20
CA ASP A 145 7.51 1.99 4.46
C ASP A 145 7.62 3.51 4.62
N ALA A 146 7.54 4.25 3.53
CA ALA A 146 7.62 5.70 3.55
C ALA A 146 6.25 6.39 3.53
N VAL A 147 5.19 5.63 3.35
CA VAL A 147 3.84 6.20 3.25
C VAL A 147 3.43 6.85 4.56
N PHE A 148 3.85 6.28 5.68
CA PHE A 148 3.45 6.73 7.01
C PHE A 148 4.65 7.29 7.76
N SER A 149 4.41 8.35 8.55
CA SER A 149 5.43 8.84 9.47
C SER A 149 5.51 7.92 10.68
N GLU A 150 6.60 8.07 11.45
CA GLU A 150 6.74 7.30 12.68
C GLU A 150 5.60 7.58 13.66
N ALA A 151 5.18 8.83 13.75
CA ALA A 151 4.08 9.19 14.63
C ALA A 151 2.78 8.52 14.19
N GLU A 152 2.52 8.51 12.88
CA GLU A 152 1.32 7.89 12.35
C GLU A 152 1.32 6.39 12.59
N ILE A 153 2.44 5.74 12.33
CA ILE A 153 2.53 4.30 12.52
C ILE A 153 2.39 3.92 13.99
N SER A 154 2.88 4.78 14.88
CA SER A 154 2.75 4.55 16.31
C SER A 154 1.28 4.51 16.73
N VAL A 155 0.46 5.44 16.20
CA VAL A 155 -0.97 5.44 16.49
C VAL A 155 -1.64 4.19 15.91
N VAL A 156 -1.29 3.83 14.69
CA VAL A 156 -1.85 2.64 14.05
C VAL A 156 -1.47 1.38 14.82
N ALA A 157 -0.22 1.29 15.26
CA ALA A 157 0.28 0.12 15.96
C ALA A 157 -0.40 -0.08 17.31
N GLU A 158 -0.89 1.00 17.92
CA GLU A 158 -1.62 0.86 19.20
C GLU A 158 -2.86 0.00 19.05
N HIS A 159 -3.40 -0.09 17.85
CA HIS A 159 -4.61 -0.86 17.59
C HIS A 159 -4.33 -2.21 16.94
N ALA A 160 -3.05 -2.58 16.81
CA ALA A 160 -2.65 -3.83 16.20
C ALA A 160 -2.17 -4.78 17.29
N GLU A 161 -2.28 -6.08 17.01
CA GLU A 161 -1.68 -7.05 17.91
C GLU A 161 -0.19 -7.13 17.62
N PRO A 162 0.62 -7.39 18.66
CA PRO A 162 2.05 -7.51 18.45
C PRO A 162 2.36 -8.62 17.45
N ALA A 163 3.34 -8.39 16.62
CA ALA A 163 3.82 -9.40 15.69
C ALA A 163 4.46 -10.55 16.51
N ARG A 164 4.16 -11.78 16.13
CA ARG A 164 4.68 -12.95 16.84
C ARG A 164 5.44 -13.85 15.90
#